data_e35593ca397f67a23d365eff45033ceb
#
_entry.id   e35593ca397f67a23d365eff45033ceb
#
_cell.length_a   1.000
_cell.length_b   1.000
_cell.length_c   1.000
_cell.angle_alpha   90.00
_cell.angle_beta   90.00
_cell.angle_gamma   90.00
#
_symmetry.space_group_name_H-M   'P 1'
#
loop_
_entity.id
_entity.type
_entity.pdbx_description
1 polymer ?
#
loop_
_entity_poly.entity_id
_entity_poly.type
_entity_poly.pdbx_seq_one_letter_code
_entity_poly.pdbx_strand_id
1 'polypeptide(L)'
;YTLGEADILRKAMGKKIKEVMQAEKDRFISGSLSKGFDEKTSNEVFELIEPFAGYAFNKAHSVSYAMIAYWTAYFKANYKIEYFTALLNSSINNTDKISVCVSEIRKTELEIIKPNINNSNVYFSILSTEKGKIIGYGLSSLKNVSAASLSKIIDERKKSGPFESLGDFCKRIDSSWINKKILESLIKSGSFDDFGDRGGLLDSVERILIQINSLTKLRNSNQSTMFDLFGDEVETPVNVIEIAETATQDNEKMHWEQEVMGISFTENPNHKKMLRIKEINEEIIVSLQQIDFIDINKPQTLIAEVKSYEKRVSRKGAEFMIVKLELTDGPIDLMVWQNKISEVDIWLHSPIAKIKGKINNRNGENSIWYDSGEIFSFEDQSNINNNLTNKTPIITKEEYKPNMKNEKTPIEEITDENINAVKEVIITVDSEKHSSNKHIMDDLTRILLDNEGNIPVSIIVKSSSEKVKLNLPFANVNTSKSLEEKLDTIIGLQNVFYKQ
;
A
#
# COMPACT_ATOMS: atom_id res chain seq x y z
N TYR A 1 -46.06 30.76 14.63
CA TYR A 1 -45.36 30.43 13.39
C TYR A 1 -46.25 29.53 12.51
N THR A 2 -46.26 29.81 11.24
CA THR A 2 -46.67 28.87 10.23
C THR A 2 -45.55 27.81 10.04
N LEU A 3 -45.85 26.67 9.40
CA LEU A 3 -44.85 25.64 9.14
C LEU A 3 -43.64 26.15 8.31
N GLY A 4 -43.90 27.07 7.34
CA GLY A 4 -42.86 27.70 6.54
C GLY A 4 -41.94 28.60 7.35
N GLU A 5 -42.50 29.39 8.27
CA GLU A 5 -41.74 30.27 9.17
C GLU A 5 -40.95 29.50 10.21
N ALA A 6 -41.50 28.41 10.76
CA ALA A 6 -40.77 27.53 11.65
C ALA A 6 -39.58 26.86 10.92
N ASP A 7 -39.68 26.58 9.63
CA ASP A 7 -38.58 26.03 8.82
C ASP A 7 -37.46 27.08 8.59
N ILE A 8 -37.82 28.39 8.51
CA ILE A 8 -36.82 29.47 8.43
C ILE A 8 -36.01 29.52 9.74
N LEU A 9 -36.69 29.49 10.90
CA LEU A 9 -36.02 29.43 12.20
C LEU A 9 -35.13 28.21 12.33
N ARG A 10 -35.63 27.04 11.98
CA ARG A 10 -34.85 25.77 11.94
C ARG A 10 -33.60 25.89 11.06
N LYS A 11 -33.72 26.50 9.86
CA LYS A 11 -32.59 26.70 8.94
C LYS A 11 -31.57 27.69 9.49
N ALA A 12 -32.03 28.79 10.13
CA ALA A 12 -31.19 29.78 10.80
C ALA A 12 -30.37 29.14 11.93
N MET A 13 -31.02 28.31 12.74
CA MET A 13 -30.37 27.50 13.78
C MET A 13 -29.30 26.58 13.19
N GLY A 14 -29.62 25.77 12.16
CA GLY A 14 -28.71 24.83 11.55
C GLY A 14 -27.51 25.49 10.84
N LYS A 15 -27.68 26.69 10.29
CA LYS A 15 -26.63 27.43 9.57
C LYS A 15 -25.89 28.46 10.46
N LYS A 16 -26.27 28.61 11.72
CA LYS A 16 -25.66 29.55 12.72
C LYS A 16 -25.65 31.01 12.26
N ILE A 17 -26.72 31.45 11.63
CA ILE A 17 -26.86 32.83 11.12
C ILE A 17 -27.38 33.74 12.25
N LYS A 18 -26.48 34.45 12.93
CA LYS A 18 -26.79 35.23 14.13
C LYS A 18 -27.81 36.33 13.89
N GLU A 19 -27.74 37.06 12.77
CA GLU A 19 -28.66 38.16 12.43
C GLU A 19 -30.08 37.65 12.27
N VAL A 20 -30.26 36.48 11.62
CA VAL A 20 -31.59 35.86 11.45
C VAL A 20 -32.11 35.36 12.80
N MET A 21 -31.25 34.79 13.65
CA MET A 21 -31.63 34.30 14.96
C MET A 21 -32.14 35.47 15.87
N GLN A 22 -31.51 36.62 15.80
CA GLN A 22 -31.95 37.80 16.59
C GLN A 22 -33.31 38.30 16.10
N ALA A 23 -33.51 38.44 14.79
CA ALA A 23 -34.79 38.83 14.21
C ALA A 23 -35.91 37.84 14.57
N GLU A 24 -35.63 36.55 14.56
CA GLU A 24 -36.60 35.53 14.95
C GLU A 24 -36.86 35.52 16.47
N LYS A 25 -35.89 35.91 17.32
CA LYS A 25 -36.09 36.10 18.76
C LYS A 25 -37.15 37.18 19.02
N ASP A 26 -36.98 38.36 18.42
CA ASP A 26 -37.89 39.50 18.59
C ASP A 26 -39.29 39.14 18.10
N ARG A 27 -39.37 38.41 16.99
CA ARG A 27 -40.63 37.93 16.44
C ARG A 27 -41.30 36.89 17.34
N PHE A 28 -40.54 35.92 17.89
CA PHE A 28 -41.06 34.92 18.80
C PHE A 28 -41.68 35.56 20.06
N ILE A 29 -40.95 36.48 20.66
CA ILE A 29 -41.39 37.18 21.87
C ILE A 29 -42.66 37.98 21.57
N SER A 30 -42.68 38.83 20.52
CA SER A 30 -43.86 39.62 20.15
C SER A 30 -45.08 38.76 19.81
N GLY A 31 -44.88 37.65 19.12
CA GLY A 31 -45.93 36.68 18.80
C GLY A 31 -46.46 35.94 20.03
N SER A 32 -45.63 35.65 21.01
CA SER A 32 -46.01 35.04 22.29
C SER A 32 -46.83 36.01 23.13
N LEU A 33 -46.38 37.26 23.26
CA LEU A 33 -47.10 38.32 23.98
C LEU A 33 -48.51 38.55 23.37
N SER A 34 -48.61 38.58 22.04
CA SER A 34 -49.91 38.74 21.35
C SER A 34 -50.90 37.60 21.62
N LYS A 35 -50.41 36.44 22.04
CA LYS A 35 -51.19 35.26 22.44
C LYS A 35 -51.44 35.16 23.94
N GLY A 36 -51.03 36.14 24.73
CA GLY A 36 -51.27 36.22 26.15
C GLY A 36 -50.23 35.52 27.05
N PHE A 37 -49.09 35.11 26.51
CA PHE A 37 -47.98 34.65 27.33
C PHE A 37 -47.21 35.85 27.89
N ASP A 38 -46.63 35.71 29.06
CA ASP A 38 -45.80 36.77 29.66
C ASP A 38 -44.40 36.82 29.00
N GLU A 39 -43.78 37.99 29.09
CA GLU A 39 -42.49 38.25 28.44
C GLU A 39 -41.36 37.40 29.06
N LYS A 40 -41.41 37.16 30.36
CA LYS A 40 -40.40 36.40 31.08
C LYS A 40 -40.42 34.94 30.59
N THR A 41 -41.55 34.30 30.58
CA THR A 41 -41.73 32.92 30.06
C THR A 41 -41.34 32.83 28.60
N SER A 42 -41.69 33.80 27.76
CA SER A 42 -41.34 33.82 26.35
C SER A 42 -39.84 33.92 26.14
N ASN A 43 -39.13 34.71 26.90
CA ASN A 43 -37.67 34.81 26.88
C ASN A 43 -37.04 33.49 27.35
N GLU A 44 -37.45 32.95 28.48
CA GLU A 44 -36.95 31.67 29.01
C GLU A 44 -37.07 30.53 27.99
N VAL A 45 -38.22 30.44 27.30
CA VAL A 45 -38.41 29.43 26.24
C VAL A 45 -37.45 29.65 25.06
N PHE A 46 -37.28 30.91 24.61
CA PHE A 46 -36.36 31.18 23.51
C PHE A 46 -34.91 30.96 23.91
N GLU A 47 -34.52 31.27 25.15
CA GLU A 47 -33.19 30.96 25.67
C GLU A 47 -32.89 29.45 25.74
N LEU A 48 -33.91 28.59 25.87
CA LEU A 48 -33.77 27.16 25.71
C LEU A 48 -33.54 26.75 24.23
N ILE A 49 -34.08 27.53 23.28
CA ILE A 49 -33.94 27.32 21.85
C ILE A 49 -32.55 27.76 21.34
N GLU A 50 -32.04 28.88 21.84
CA GLU A 50 -30.81 29.52 21.34
C GLU A 50 -29.55 28.64 21.42
N PRO A 51 -29.29 27.85 22.49
CA PRO A 51 -28.17 26.89 22.53
C PRO A 51 -28.23 25.84 21.44
N PHE A 52 -29.45 25.45 21.01
CA PHE A 52 -29.61 24.48 19.91
C PHE A 52 -29.19 25.07 18.55
N ALA A 53 -29.24 26.38 18.35
CA ALA A 53 -28.69 27.03 17.16
C ALA A 53 -27.16 26.89 17.07
N GLY A 54 -26.51 26.79 18.22
CA GLY A 54 -25.06 26.55 18.29
C GLY A 54 -24.66 25.09 18.14
N TYR A 55 -25.48 24.17 18.62
CA TYR A 55 -25.05 22.75 18.82
C TYR A 55 -26.17 21.73 18.63
N ALA A 56 -27.24 22.06 17.94
CA ALA A 56 -28.35 21.11 17.72
C ALA A 56 -27.93 20.02 16.75
N PHE A 57 -27.48 18.91 17.27
CA PHE A 57 -27.32 17.68 16.50
C PHE A 57 -28.23 16.57 17.06
N ASN A 58 -28.93 15.87 16.17
CA ASN A 58 -29.85 14.81 16.60
C ASN A 58 -29.07 13.69 17.33
N LYS A 59 -29.31 13.54 18.63
CA LYS A 59 -28.64 12.54 19.48
C LYS A 59 -28.84 11.11 18.94
N ALA A 60 -30.04 10.76 18.47
CA ALA A 60 -30.32 9.45 17.91
C ALA A 60 -29.48 9.20 16.62
N HIS A 61 -29.33 10.23 15.78
CA HIS A 61 -28.46 10.16 14.61
C HIS A 61 -26.98 9.99 15.02
N SER A 62 -26.50 10.76 15.99
CA SER A 62 -25.12 10.63 16.51
C SER A 62 -24.82 9.25 17.06
N VAL A 63 -25.75 8.68 17.87
CA VAL A 63 -25.58 7.35 18.44
C VAL A 63 -25.57 6.28 17.37
N SER A 64 -26.47 6.37 16.37
CA SER A 64 -26.52 5.40 15.27
C SER A 64 -25.23 5.41 14.46
N TYR A 65 -24.69 6.60 14.12
CA TYR A 65 -23.42 6.70 13.40
C TYR A 65 -22.22 6.28 14.26
N ALA A 66 -22.22 6.59 15.55
CA ALA A 66 -21.18 6.13 16.47
C ALA A 66 -21.13 4.59 16.57
N MET A 67 -22.29 3.93 16.58
CA MET A 67 -22.37 2.48 16.55
C MET A 67 -21.80 1.90 15.26
N ILE A 68 -22.13 2.47 14.10
CA ILE A 68 -21.57 2.05 12.79
C ILE A 68 -20.05 2.25 12.79
N ALA A 69 -19.57 3.42 13.24
CA ALA A 69 -18.14 3.73 13.32
C ALA A 69 -17.42 2.74 14.24
N TYR A 70 -17.99 2.40 15.38
CA TYR A 70 -17.45 1.41 16.30
C TYR A 70 -17.38 0.01 15.65
N TRP A 71 -18.44 -0.45 15.01
CA TRP A 71 -18.46 -1.76 14.36
C TRP A 71 -17.43 -1.85 13.23
N THR A 72 -17.32 -0.82 12.40
CA THR A 72 -16.33 -0.81 11.31
C THR A 72 -14.90 -0.82 11.87
N ALA A 73 -14.61 -0.06 12.94
CA ALA A 73 -13.33 -0.09 13.63
C ALA A 73 -13.04 -1.46 14.26
N TYR A 74 -14.05 -2.07 14.90
CA TYR A 74 -13.94 -3.40 15.50
C TYR A 74 -13.61 -4.46 14.44
N PHE A 75 -14.32 -4.47 13.30
CA PHE A 75 -14.05 -5.41 12.22
C PHE A 75 -12.67 -5.16 11.61
N LYS A 76 -12.27 -3.90 11.40
CA LYS A 76 -10.92 -3.56 10.91
C LYS A 76 -9.81 -4.08 11.85
N ALA A 77 -10.03 -4.04 13.17
CA ALA A 77 -9.06 -4.50 14.16
C ALA A 77 -8.99 -6.03 14.29
N ASN A 78 -10.15 -6.71 14.33
CA ASN A 78 -10.23 -8.12 14.68
C ASN A 78 -10.44 -9.07 13.49
N TYR A 79 -10.96 -8.56 12.37
CA TYR A 79 -11.29 -9.32 11.15
C TYR A 79 -10.78 -8.59 9.91
N LYS A 80 -9.48 -8.28 9.91
CA LYS A 80 -8.84 -7.41 8.90
C LYS A 80 -9.13 -7.84 7.47
N ILE A 81 -8.94 -9.13 7.15
CA ILE A 81 -9.08 -9.63 5.79
C ILE A 81 -10.53 -9.56 5.29
N GLU A 82 -11.48 -9.93 6.14
CA GLU A 82 -12.90 -9.86 5.85
C GLU A 82 -13.35 -8.40 5.68
N TYR A 83 -12.87 -7.50 6.56
CA TYR A 83 -13.15 -6.08 6.51
C TYR A 83 -12.67 -5.44 5.20
N PHE A 84 -11.39 -5.65 4.84
CA PHE A 84 -10.83 -5.08 3.64
C PHE A 84 -11.45 -5.67 2.36
N THR A 85 -11.77 -6.97 2.36
CA THR A 85 -12.46 -7.61 1.24
C THR A 85 -13.86 -7.00 1.04
N ALA A 86 -14.61 -6.78 2.13
CA ALA A 86 -15.92 -6.13 2.07
C ALA A 86 -15.82 -4.68 1.62
N LEU A 87 -14.82 -3.93 2.10
CA LEU A 87 -14.58 -2.53 1.73
C LEU A 87 -14.24 -2.39 0.24
N LEU A 88 -13.36 -3.26 -0.29
CA LEU A 88 -13.03 -3.33 -1.72
C LEU A 88 -14.28 -3.60 -2.56
N ASN A 89 -15.11 -4.57 -2.15
CA ASN A 89 -16.33 -4.92 -2.85
C ASN A 89 -17.38 -3.78 -2.81
N SER A 90 -17.46 -3.02 -1.72
CA SER A 90 -18.33 -1.84 -1.63
C SER A 90 -17.86 -0.69 -2.54
N SER A 91 -16.60 -0.70 -2.95
CA SER A 91 -15.95 0.34 -3.75
C SER A 91 -15.71 -0.07 -5.21
N ILE A 92 -16.28 -1.16 -5.68
CA ILE A 92 -15.94 -1.82 -6.96
C ILE A 92 -16.01 -0.91 -8.19
N ASN A 93 -16.88 0.11 -8.17
CA ASN A 93 -17.05 1.08 -9.25
C ASN A 93 -16.23 2.37 -9.05
N ASN A 94 -15.30 2.39 -8.09
CA ASN A 94 -14.51 3.56 -7.76
C ASN A 94 -13.03 3.20 -7.59
N THR A 95 -12.28 3.35 -8.67
CA THR A 95 -10.84 3.01 -8.71
C THR A 95 -10.02 3.79 -7.70
N ASP A 96 -10.38 5.05 -7.39
CA ASP A 96 -9.64 5.85 -6.41
C ASP A 96 -9.80 5.29 -5.00
N LYS A 97 -11.02 4.87 -4.62
CA LYS A 97 -11.25 4.22 -3.32
C LYS A 97 -10.59 2.85 -3.24
N ILE A 98 -10.57 2.09 -4.33
CA ILE A 98 -9.83 0.83 -4.40
C ILE A 98 -8.34 1.09 -4.20
N SER A 99 -7.77 2.09 -4.86
CA SER A 99 -6.36 2.47 -4.74
C SER A 99 -5.98 2.80 -3.29
N VAL A 100 -6.79 3.65 -2.63
CA VAL A 100 -6.59 3.98 -1.21
C VAL A 100 -6.67 2.73 -0.32
N CYS A 101 -7.67 1.88 -0.55
CA CYS A 101 -7.85 0.65 0.22
C CYS A 101 -6.67 -0.33 0.04
N VAL A 102 -6.19 -0.53 -1.20
CA VAL A 102 -5.03 -1.38 -1.49
C VAL A 102 -3.76 -0.80 -0.88
N SER A 103 -3.59 0.53 -0.90
CA SER A 103 -2.45 1.18 -0.24
C SER A 103 -2.48 0.95 1.28
N GLU A 104 -3.65 0.95 1.91
CA GLU A 104 -3.79 0.59 3.33
C GLU A 104 -3.49 -0.90 3.58
N ILE A 105 -3.98 -1.81 2.72
CA ILE A 105 -3.69 -3.25 2.82
C ILE A 105 -2.18 -3.50 2.77
N ARG A 106 -1.46 -2.84 1.85
CA ARG A 106 0.00 -2.97 1.71
C ARG A 106 0.81 -2.51 2.93
N LYS A 107 0.23 -1.69 3.81
CA LYS A 107 0.83 -1.30 5.11
C LYS A 107 0.59 -2.34 6.20
N THR A 108 -0.18 -3.37 5.93
CA THR A 108 -0.48 -4.47 6.85
C THR A 108 0.24 -5.73 6.39
N GLU A 109 0.12 -6.80 7.18
CA GLU A 109 0.62 -8.14 6.82
C GLU A 109 -0.28 -8.87 5.81
N LEU A 110 -1.39 -8.25 5.39
CA LEU A 110 -2.32 -8.85 4.44
C LEU A 110 -1.77 -8.78 3.02
N GLU A 111 -1.87 -9.89 2.33
CA GLU A 111 -1.50 -9.99 0.92
C GLU A 111 -2.73 -9.83 0.03
N ILE A 112 -2.59 -9.03 -1.03
CA ILE A 112 -3.54 -8.95 -2.14
C ILE A 112 -2.82 -9.33 -3.43
N ILE A 113 -3.34 -10.32 -4.14
CA ILE A 113 -2.72 -10.81 -5.38
C ILE A 113 -3.30 -10.11 -6.60
N LYS A 114 -2.45 -9.99 -7.64
CA LYS A 114 -2.82 -9.42 -8.94
C LYS A 114 -3.99 -10.18 -9.58
N PRO A 115 -4.77 -9.53 -10.44
CA PRO A 115 -5.83 -10.19 -11.20
C PRO A 115 -5.26 -11.29 -12.10
N ASN A 116 -5.98 -12.42 -12.20
CA ASN A 116 -5.64 -13.53 -13.05
C ASN A 116 -6.93 -14.25 -13.50
N ILE A 117 -7.06 -14.54 -14.78
CA ILE A 117 -8.28 -15.13 -15.34
C ILE A 117 -8.59 -16.52 -14.77
N ASN A 118 -7.56 -17.25 -14.34
CA ASN A 118 -7.68 -18.58 -13.77
C ASN A 118 -7.93 -18.60 -12.26
N ASN A 119 -7.54 -17.56 -11.53
CA ASN A 119 -7.59 -17.54 -10.05
C ASN A 119 -8.56 -16.52 -9.49
N SER A 120 -8.76 -15.39 -10.17
CA SER A 120 -9.64 -14.32 -9.69
C SER A 120 -11.12 -14.67 -9.85
N ASN A 121 -11.94 -14.13 -8.95
CA ASN A 121 -13.39 -14.21 -9.03
C ASN A 121 -13.98 -12.92 -9.62
N VAL A 122 -15.33 -12.89 -9.81
CA VAL A 122 -16.03 -11.67 -10.24
C VAL A 122 -15.76 -10.54 -9.28
N TYR A 123 -15.89 -10.81 -7.98
CA TYR A 123 -15.68 -9.87 -6.89
C TYR A 123 -14.42 -10.20 -6.12
N PHE A 124 -13.88 -9.24 -5.36
CA PHE A 124 -12.80 -9.52 -4.42
C PHE A 124 -13.21 -10.64 -3.47
N SER A 125 -12.32 -11.58 -3.24
CA SER A 125 -12.63 -12.78 -2.47
C SER A 125 -11.43 -13.20 -1.61
N ILE A 126 -11.73 -13.88 -0.51
CA ILE A 126 -10.69 -14.46 0.34
C ILE A 126 -10.32 -15.82 -0.24
N LEU A 127 -9.04 -16.00 -0.51
CA LEU A 127 -8.47 -17.25 -0.99
C LEU A 127 -7.64 -17.88 0.13
N SER A 128 -7.74 -19.20 0.27
CA SER A 128 -6.92 -19.96 1.22
C SER A 128 -5.71 -20.51 0.49
N THR A 129 -4.53 -20.24 1.01
CA THR A 129 -3.25 -20.76 0.52
C THR A 129 -2.55 -21.56 1.63
N GLU A 130 -1.49 -22.26 1.31
CA GLU A 130 -0.67 -22.95 2.31
C GLU A 130 -0.06 -21.99 3.35
N LYS A 131 0.19 -20.73 2.96
CA LYS A 131 0.75 -19.68 3.81
C LYS A 131 -0.30 -18.91 4.62
N GLY A 132 -1.59 -19.16 4.37
CA GLY A 132 -2.69 -18.47 5.04
C GLY A 132 -3.74 -17.91 4.08
N LYS A 133 -4.56 -17.00 4.58
CA LYS A 133 -5.61 -16.35 3.79
C LYS A 133 -5.05 -15.10 3.10
N ILE A 134 -5.38 -14.93 1.83
CA ILE A 134 -5.01 -13.77 1.01
C ILE A 134 -6.25 -13.18 0.32
N ILE A 135 -6.16 -11.95 -0.17
CA ILE A 135 -7.23 -11.30 -0.94
C ILE A 135 -6.97 -11.52 -2.44
N GLY A 136 -7.88 -12.20 -3.12
CA GLY A 136 -7.89 -12.29 -4.58
C GLY A 136 -8.54 -11.08 -5.21
N TYR A 137 -7.92 -10.51 -6.24
CA TYR A 137 -8.44 -9.34 -6.95
C TYR A 137 -9.74 -9.65 -7.69
N GLY A 138 -10.75 -8.77 -7.56
CA GLY A 138 -12.06 -8.92 -8.21
C GLY A 138 -12.04 -8.38 -9.63
N LEU A 139 -12.28 -9.22 -10.64
CA LEU A 139 -12.18 -8.80 -12.05
C LEU A 139 -13.22 -7.76 -12.46
N SER A 140 -14.39 -7.69 -11.79
CA SER A 140 -15.42 -6.69 -12.09
C SER A 140 -15.07 -5.26 -11.65
N SER A 141 -13.97 -5.08 -10.90
CA SER A 141 -13.43 -3.76 -10.56
C SER A 141 -12.57 -3.15 -11.68
N LEU A 142 -12.23 -3.93 -12.70
CA LEU A 142 -11.51 -3.43 -13.87
C LEU A 142 -12.40 -2.51 -14.69
N LYS A 143 -11.86 -1.40 -15.17
CA LYS A 143 -12.61 -0.50 -16.08
C LYS A 143 -13.09 -1.26 -17.31
N ASN A 144 -14.29 -0.92 -17.78
CA ASN A 144 -14.95 -1.51 -18.97
C ASN A 144 -15.32 -2.98 -18.86
N VAL A 145 -15.21 -3.61 -17.70
CA VAL A 145 -15.50 -5.03 -17.50
C VAL A 145 -16.79 -5.17 -16.69
N SER A 146 -17.79 -5.88 -17.26
CA SER A 146 -19.06 -6.08 -16.58
C SER A 146 -19.08 -7.37 -15.75
N ALA A 147 -19.70 -7.32 -14.57
CA ALA A 147 -19.88 -8.50 -13.72
C ALA A 147 -20.67 -9.61 -14.44
N ALA A 148 -21.65 -9.25 -15.27
CA ALA A 148 -22.47 -10.23 -16.01
C ALA A 148 -21.67 -11.03 -17.05
N SER A 149 -20.75 -10.37 -17.77
CA SER A 149 -19.83 -11.03 -18.71
C SER A 149 -18.87 -11.94 -17.98
N LEU A 150 -18.28 -11.44 -16.90
CA LEU A 150 -17.32 -12.21 -16.10
C LEU A 150 -17.94 -13.43 -15.43
N SER A 151 -19.18 -13.32 -14.93
CA SER A 151 -19.86 -14.47 -14.31
C SER A 151 -19.88 -15.65 -15.26
N LYS A 152 -20.23 -15.44 -16.53
CA LYS A 152 -20.29 -16.51 -17.54
C LYS A 152 -18.91 -17.13 -17.80
N ILE A 153 -17.86 -16.29 -17.91
CA ILE A 153 -16.47 -16.75 -18.10
C ILE A 153 -16.01 -17.57 -16.89
N ILE A 154 -16.27 -17.09 -15.69
CA ILE A 154 -15.87 -17.76 -14.44
C ILE A 154 -16.68 -19.03 -14.20
N ASP A 155 -17.97 -19.05 -14.55
CA ASP A 155 -18.80 -20.24 -14.45
C ASP A 155 -18.32 -21.34 -15.43
N GLU A 156 -17.90 -20.96 -16.64
CA GLU A 156 -17.27 -21.88 -17.59
C GLU A 156 -15.95 -22.43 -17.02
N ARG A 157 -15.11 -21.58 -16.44
CA ARG A 157 -13.88 -22.00 -15.76
C ARG A 157 -14.17 -22.98 -14.61
N LYS A 158 -15.20 -22.73 -13.79
CA LYS A 158 -15.59 -23.61 -12.69
C LYS A 158 -16.10 -24.98 -13.18
N LYS A 159 -16.77 -24.99 -14.32
CA LYS A 159 -17.33 -26.20 -14.92
C LYS A 159 -16.29 -27.10 -15.56
N SER A 160 -15.38 -26.50 -16.32
CA SER A 160 -14.45 -27.21 -17.19
C SER A 160 -12.97 -27.09 -16.78
N GLY A 161 -12.70 -26.52 -15.59
CA GLY A 161 -11.33 -26.30 -15.08
C GLY A 161 -10.68 -25.01 -15.56
N PRO A 162 -9.46 -24.71 -15.12
CA PRO A 162 -8.67 -23.57 -15.55
C PRO A 162 -8.49 -23.56 -17.07
N PHE A 163 -8.27 -22.37 -17.64
CA PHE A 163 -7.90 -22.22 -19.05
C PHE A 163 -6.42 -22.56 -19.20
N GLU A 164 -6.12 -23.60 -19.98
CA GLU A 164 -4.75 -24.11 -20.15
C GLU A 164 -3.91 -23.24 -21.10
N SER A 165 -4.56 -22.61 -22.08
CA SER A 165 -3.93 -21.74 -23.07
C SER A 165 -4.90 -20.68 -23.59
N LEU A 166 -4.37 -19.70 -24.35
CA LEU A 166 -5.21 -18.75 -25.06
C LEU A 166 -6.13 -19.43 -26.08
N GLY A 167 -5.67 -20.48 -26.74
CA GLY A 167 -6.47 -21.30 -27.66
C GLY A 167 -7.64 -21.99 -26.95
N ASP A 168 -7.38 -22.58 -25.77
CA ASP A 168 -8.44 -23.19 -24.95
C ASP A 168 -9.45 -22.13 -24.47
N PHE A 169 -8.98 -20.96 -24.05
CA PHE A 169 -9.84 -19.82 -23.71
C PHE A 169 -10.75 -19.46 -24.89
N CYS A 170 -10.20 -19.28 -26.09
CA CYS A 170 -10.96 -18.95 -27.30
C CYS A 170 -11.97 -20.03 -27.68
N LYS A 171 -11.60 -21.32 -27.51
CA LYS A 171 -12.47 -22.46 -27.79
C LYS A 171 -13.68 -22.53 -26.84
N ARG A 172 -13.52 -22.11 -25.58
CA ARG A 172 -14.55 -22.25 -24.54
C ARG A 172 -15.44 -21.01 -24.37
N ILE A 173 -14.94 -19.81 -24.71
CA ILE A 173 -15.68 -18.57 -24.52
C ILE A 173 -16.68 -18.32 -25.67
N ASP A 174 -17.86 -17.83 -25.32
CA ASP A 174 -18.85 -17.37 -26.29
C ASP A 174 -18.61 -15.89 -26.65
N SER A 175 -18.74 -15.57 -27.93
CA SER A 175 -18.49 -14.22 -28.44
C SER A 175 -19.42 -13.15 -27.83
N SER A 176 -20.59 -13.53 -27.29
CA SER A 176 -21.49 -12.61 -26.58
C SER A 176 -21.03 -12.25 -25.17
N TRP A 177 -20.04 -12.96 -24.61
CA TRP A 177 -19.53 -12.70 -23.25
C TRP A 177 -18.37 -11.72 -23.21
N ILE A 178 -17.69 -11.50 -24.35
CA ILE A 178 -16.48 -10.70 -24.43
C ILE A 178 -16.52 -9.75 -25.64
N ASN A 179 -16.03 -8.54 -25.46
CA ASN A 179 -15.82 -7.57 -26.53
C ASN A 179 -14.42 -6.99 -26.44
N LYS A 180 -14.04 -6.14 -27.42
CA LYS A 180 -12.70 -5.54 -27.51
C LYS A 180 -12.30 -4.85 -26.20
N LYS A 181 -13.17 -4.03 -25.62
CA LYS A 181 -12.86 -3.27 -24.38
C LYS A 181 -12.66 -4.18 -23.17
N ILE A 182 -13.47 -5.24 -23.04
CA ILE A 182 -13.32 -6.20 -21.96
C ILE A 182 -12.00 -6.95 -22.09
N LEU A 183 -11.68 -7.45 -23.30
CA LEU A 183 -10.46 -8.20 -23.56
C LEU A 183 -9.21 -7.34 -23.32
N GLU A 184 -9.19 -6.11 -23.86
CA GLU A 184 -8.09 -5.15 -23.62
C GLU A 184 -7.90 -4.87 -22.12
N SER A 185 -8.97 -4.66 -21.37
CA SER A 185 -8.88 -4.40 -19.92
C SER A 185 -8.36 -5.61 -19.14
N LEU A 186 -8.75 -6.83 -19.52
CA LEU A 186 -8.24 -8.06 -18.93
C LEU A 186 -6.74 -8.25 -19.23
N ILE A 187 -6.30 -7.97 -20.47
CA ILE A 187 -4.89 -8.06 -20.84
C ILE A 187 -4.08 -6.98 -20.11
N LYS A 188 -4.51 -5.71 -20.16
CA LYS A 188 -3.84 -4.58 -19.51
C LYS A 188 -3.67 -4.78 -18.01
N SER A 189 -4.64 -5.40 -17.33
CA SER A 189 -4.57 -5.70 -15.90
C SER A 189 -3.58 -6.82 -15.53
N GLY A 190 -3.05 -7.55 -16.52
CA GLY A 190 -2.23 -8.73 -16.31
C GLY A 190 -3.01 -10.01 -16.04
N SER A 191 -4.34 -9.99 -16.21
CA SER A 191 -5.17 -11.19 -16.01
C SER A 191 -4.85 -12.32 -16.99
N PHE A 192 -4.18 -12.02 -18.09
CA PHE A 192 -3.79 -12.95 -19.17
C PHE A 192 -2.27 -13.22 -19.22
N ASP A 193 -1.51 -12.81 -18.20
CA ASP A 193 -0.04 -12.98 -18.18
C ASP A 193 0.41 -14.44 -18.36
N ASP A 194 -0.44 -15.41 -17.99
CA ASP A 194 -0.15 -16.85 -18.16
C ASP A 194 -0.20 -17.27 -19.64
N PHE A 195 -0.78 -16.48 -20.53
CA PHE A 195 -0.98 -16.81 -21.96
C PHE A 195 0.03 -16.12 -22.88
N GLY A 196 0.79 -15.15 -22.39
CA GLY A 196 1.83 -14.47 -23.15
C GLY A 196 2.11 -13.05 -22.70
N ASP A 197 3.03 -12.40 -23.41
CA ASP A 197 3.36 -10.99 -23.15
C ASP A 197 2.20 -10.06 -23.47
N ARG A 198 1.98 -9.06 -22.61
CA ARG A 198 0.81 -8.15 -22.70
C ARG A 198 0.78 -7.34 -24.00
N GLY A 199 1.94 -6.87 -24.48
CA GLY A 199 2.03 -6.12 -25.75
C GLY A 199 1.62 -7.00 -26.91
N GLY A 200 2.17 -8.22 -27.03
CA GLY A 200 1.81 -9.18 -28.06
C GLY A 200 0.34 -9.59 -28.02
N LEU A 201 -0.22 -9.73 -26.80
CA LEU A 201 -1.65 -10.00 -26.61
C LEU A 201 -2.53 -8.83 -27.06
N LEU A 202 -2.15 -7.59 -26.73
CA LEU A 202 -2.88 -6.38 -27.15
C LEU A 202 -2.89 -6.20 -28.65
N ASP A 203 -1.75 -6.45 -29.32
CA ASP A 203 -1.65 -6.40 -30.78
C ASP A 203 -2.47 -7.50 -31.46
N SER A 204 -2.77 -8.56 -30.72
CA SER A 204 -3.54 -9.73 -31.20
C SER A 204 -5.03 -9.67 -30.87
N VAL A 205 -5.53 -8.64 -30.17
CA VAL A 205 -6.92 -8.52 -29.70
C VAL A 205 -7.94 -8.78 -30.79
N GLU A 206 -7.77 -8.20 -31.97
CA GLU A 206 -8.73 -8.37 -33.08
C GLU A 206 -8.71 -9.80 -33.61
N ARG A 207 -7.54 -10.43 -33.72
CA ARG A 207 -7.38 -11.83 -34.13
C ARG A 207 -8.04 -12.78 -33.13
N ILE A 208 -7.84 -12.53 -31.85
CA ILE A 208 -8.45 -13.29 -30.74
C ILE A 208 -9.99 -13.23 -30.86
N LEU A 209 -10.55 -12.04 -31.03
CA LEU A 209 -12.00 -11.85 -31.15
C LEU A 209 -12.58 -12.50 -32.41
N ILE A 210 -11.88 -12.43 -33.56
CA ILE A 210 -12.30 -13.10 -34.79
C ILE A 210 -12.32 -14.62 -34.55
N GLN A 211 -11.33 -15.17 -33.89
CA GLN A 211 -11.27 -16.60 -33.59
C GLN A 211 -12.41 -17.02 -32.64
N ILE A 212 -12.66 -16.29 -31.54
CA ILE A 212 -13.79 -16.55 -30.64
C ILE A 212 -15.11 -16.54 -31.42
N ASN A 213 -15.32 -15.52 -32.28
CA ASN A 213 -16.52 -15.43 -33.12
C ASN A 213 -16.68 -16.63 -34.05
N SER A 214 -15.60 -17.06 -34.70
CA SER A 214 -15.60 -18.19 -35.62
C SER A 214 -15.94 -19.49 -34.90
N LEU A 215 -15.28 -19.75 -33.77
CA LEU A 215 -15.53 -20.93 -32.93
C LEU A 215 -16.93 -20.94 -32.31
N THR A 216 -17.45 -19.77 -31.92
CA THR A 216 -18.84 -19.64 -31.44
C THR A 216 -19.84 -19.98 -32.53
N LYS A 217 -19.64 -19.49 -33.78
CA LYS A 217 -20.53 -19.79 -34.91
C LYS A 217 -20.50 -21.29 -35.24
N LEU A 218 -19.34 -21.94 -35.23
CA LEU A 218 -19.21 -23.38 -35.45
C LEU A 218 -20.01 -24.17 -34.39
N ARG A 219 -19.84 -23.86 -33.12
CA ARG A 219 -20.59 -24.50 -32.03
C ARG A 219 -22.11 -24.34 -32.19
N ASN A 220 -22.56 -23.13 -32.55
CA ASN A 220 -23.99 -22.84 -32.69
C ASN A 220 -24.63 -23.42 -33.96
N SER A 221 -23.84 -23.73 -35.00
CA SER A 221 -24.32 -24.33 -36.24
C SER A 221 -24.43 -25.83 -36.18
N ASN A 222 -24.04 -26.48 -35.09
CA ASN A 222 -23.91 -27.95 -34.97
C ASN A 222 -23.11 -28.61 -36.14
N GLN A 223 -22.27 -27.83 -36.81
CA GLN A 223 -21.37 -28.35 -37.82
C GLN A 223 -20.06 -28.79 -37.15
N SER A 224 -19.85 -30.11 -37.14
CA SER A 224 -18.55 -30.67 -36.79
C SER A 224 -17.55 -30.28 -37.87
N THR A 225 -16.36 -29.82 -37.48
CA THR A 225 -15.26 -29.66 -38.45
C THR A 225 -14.74 -31.04 -38.86
N MET A 226 -14.13 -31.14 -40.04
CA MET A 226 -13.49 -32.36 -40.47
C MET A 226 -12.42 -32.86 -39.47
N PHE A 227 -11.90 -31.93 -38.63
CA PHE A 227 -10.92 -32.22 -37.59
C PHE A 227 -11.53 -32.79 -36.30
N ASP A 228 -12.79 -32.48 -35.98
CA ASP A 228 -13.51 -33.08 -34.83
C ASP A 228 -13.71 -34.62 -35.04
N LEU A 229 -13.56 -35.11 -36.28
CA LEU A 229 -13.60 -36.50 -36.62
C LEU A 229 -12.29 -37.25 -36.25
N PHE A 230 -11.19 -36.55 -36.03
CA PHE A 230 -9.88 -37.13 -35.70
C PHE A 230 -9.60 -37.19 -34.21
N GLY A 231 -10.51 -36.72 -33.35
CA GLY A 231 -10.35 -36.70 -31.90
C GLY A 231 -9.35 -35.63 -31.43
N ASP A 232 -9.17 -35.53 -30.10
CA ASP A 232 -8.28 -34.55 -29.46
C ASP A 232 -6.78 -34.79 -29.72
N GLU A 233 -6.40 -35.81 -30.49
CA GLU A 233 -5.00 -36.19 -30.80
C GLU A 233 -4.34 -35.34 -31.90
N VAL A 234 -5.11 -34.56 -32.67
CA VAL A 234 -4.56 -33.69 -33.72
C VAL A 234 -4.74 -32.23 -33.35
N GLU A 235 -3.65 -31.57 -33.04
CA GLU A 235 -3.65 -30.09 -32.89
C GLU A 235 -4.12 -29.46 -34.21
N THR A 236 -5.33 -28.95 -34.19
CA THR A 236 -5.86 -28.25 -35.37
C THR A 236 -5.14 -26.91 -35.54
N PRO A 237 -4.69 -26.53 -36.74
CA PRO A 237 -4.04 -25.24 -37.01
C PRO A 237 -4.91 -24.05 -36.65
N VAL A 238 -6.22 -24.24 -36.42
CA VAL A 238 -7.19 -23.22 -35.99
C VAL A 238 -7.01 -22.83 -34.53
N ASN A 239 -6.29 -23.61 -33.73
CA ASN A 239 -6.14 -23.35 -32.27
C ASN A 239 -4.89 -22.57 -31.91
N VAL A 240 -3.94 -22.37 -32.85
CA VAL A 240 -2.70 -21.65 -32.56
C VAL A 240 -2.86 -20.18 -32.95
N ILE A 241 -3.06 -19.33 -31.95
CA ILE A 241 -2.88 -17.89 -32.15
C ILE A 241 -1.41 -17.60 -31.92
N GLU A 242 -0.68 -17.31 -32.98
CA GLU A 242 0.68 -16.80 -32.87
C GLU A 242 0.64 -15.41 -32.24
N ILE A 243 1.11 -15.31 -31.02
CA ILE A 243 1.30 -14.05 -30.30
C ILE A 243 2.71 -13.58 -30.61
N ALA A 244 2.87 -12.32 -30.99
CA ALA A 244 4.19 -11.75 -31.18
C ALA A 244 4.96 -11.79 -29.85
N GLU A 245 6.18 -12.35 -29.86
CA GLU A 245 7.09 -12.26 -28.73
C GLU A 245 7.59 -10.80 -28.61
N THR A 246 6.88 -10.02 -27.82
CA THR A 246 7.27 -8.67 -27.46
C THR A 246 7.70 -8.68 -25.99
N ALA A 247 8.79 -7.98 -25.68
CA ALA A 247 9.21 -7.78 -24.30
C ALA A 247 8.65 -6.45 -23.81
N THR A 248 7.39 -6.44 -23.34
CA THR A 248 6.75 -5.23 -22.81
C THR A 248 7.51 -4.72 -21.58
N GLN A 249 7.88 -3.45 -21.60
CA GLN A 249 8.59 -2.82 -20.49
C GLN A 249 7.71 -2.70 -19.24
N ASP A 250 8.31 -2.81 -18.06
CA ASP A 250 7.57 -2.71 -16.80
C ASP A 250 6.85 -1.36 -16.62
N ASN A 251 7.41 -0.27 -17.16
CA ASN A 251 6.75 1.04 -17.16
C ASN A 251 5.44 1.04 -17.95
N GLU A 252 5.36 0.32 -19.09
CA GLU A 252 4.14 0.20 -19.89
C GLU A 252 3.11 -0.67 -19.15
N LYS A 253 3.54 -1.79 -18.56
CA LYS A 253 2.68 -2.64 -17.73
C LYS A 253 2.08 -1.86 -16.57
N MET A 254 2.90 -1.08 -15.85
CA MET A 254 2.44 -0.20 -14.77
C MET A 254 1.41 0.82 -15.24
N HIS A 255 1.67 1.47 -16.40
CA HIS A 255 0.75 2.46 -16.96
C HIS A 255 -0.61 1.83 -17.30
N TRP A 256 -0.62 0.65 -17.93
CA TRP A 256 -1.83 -0.09 -18.24
C TRP A 256 -2.58 -0.55 -16.98
N GLU A 257 -1.88 -1.03 -15.97
CA GLU A 257 -2.46 -1.41 -14.69
C GLU A 257 -3.11 -0.19 -14.01
N GLN A 258 -2.43 0.96 -13.97
CA GLN A 258 -3.00 2.20 -13.44
C GLN A 258 -4.21 2.69 -14.23
N GLU A 259 -4.19 2.55 -15.56
CA GLU A 259 -5.32 2.92 -16.44
C GLU A 259 -6.59 2.12 -16.09
N VAL A 260 -6.47 0.81 -15.90
CA VAL A 260 -7.66 -0.08 -15.76
C VAL A 260 -8.01 -0.41 -14.32
N MET A 261 -7.07 -0.31 -13.37
CA MET A 261 -7.27 -0.65 -11.95
C MET A 261 -7.12 0.54 -11.00
N GLY A 262 -6.46 1.62 -11.44
CA GLY A 262 -6.06 2.74 -10.56
C GLY A 262 -4.87 2.43 -9.65
N ILE A 263 -4.30 1.23 -9.74
CA ILE A 263 -3.14 0.75 -8.98
C ILE A 263 -2.22 -0.07 -9.87
N SER A 264 -0.96 -0.25 -9.46
CA SER A 264 -0.04 -1.17 -10.12
C SER A 264 0.38 -2.30 -9.19
N PHE A 265 0.46 -3.52 -9.75
CA PHE A 265 1.08 -4.71 -9.16
C PHE A 265 2.49 -4.93 -9.73
N THR A 266 2.76 -4.42 -10.93
CA THR A 266 4.11 -4.43 -11.49
C THR A 266 4.99 -3.51 -10.66
N GLU A 267 6.16 -4.00 -10.26
CA GLU A 267 7.11 -3.24 -9.48
C GLU A 267 7.67 -2.08 -10.30
N ASN A 268 7.65 -0.90 -9.69
CA ASN A 268 8.24 0.28 -10.31
C ASN A 268 9.78 0.16 -10.35
N PRO A 269 10.40 0.11 -11.54
CA PRO A 269 11.85 0.02 -11.65
C PRO A 269 12.59 1.20 -10.99
N ASN A 270 11.95 2.37 -10.92
CA ASN A 270 12.52 3.53 -10.25
C ASN A 270 12.52 3.33 -8.72
N HIS A 271 11.49 2.70 -8.15
CA HIS A 271 11.46 2.39 -6.72
C HIS A 271 12.61 1.46 -6.33
N LYS A 272 12.90 0.42 -7.14
CA LYS A 272 14.08 -0.44 -6.93
C LYS A 272 15.40 0.36 -6.92
N LYS A 273 15.53 1.30 -7.85
CA LYS A 273 16.71 2.17 -7.92
C LYS A 273 16.79 3.13 -6.72
N MET A 274 15.66 3.71 -6.31
CA MET A 274 15.58 4.58 -5.12
C MET A 274 15.95 3.83 -3.83
N LEU A 275 15.49 2.59 -3.67
CA LEU A 275 15.87 1.75 -2.53
C LEU A 275 17.37 1.46 -2.48
N ARG A 276 18.01 1.22 -3.64
CA ARG A 276 19.48 1.07 -3.71
C ARG A 276 20.22 2.33 -3.29
N ILE A 277 19.67 3.52 -3.58
CA ILE A 277 20.29 4.79 -3.11
C ILE A 277 20.22 4.88 -1.59
N LYS A 278 19.11 4.47 -0.98
CA LYS A 278 18.99 4.41 0.47
C LYS A 278 20.05 3.52 1.11
N GLU A 279 20.36 2.36 0.50
CA GLU A 279 21.42 1.46 0.98
C GLU A 279 22.81 2.11 0.95
N ILE A 280 23.04 3.04 0.00
CA ILE A 280 24.31 3.77 -0.15
C ILE A 280 24.36 5.00 0.76
N ASN A 281 23.23 5.66 0.98
CA ASN A 281 23.12 6.88 1.77
C ASN A 281 21.82 6.87 2.59
N GLU A 282 21.90 6.48 3.84
CA GLU A 282 20.79 6.36 4.78
C GLU A 282 20.11 7.71 5.10
N GLU A 283 20.78 8.84 4.89
CA GLU A 283 20.23 10.18 5.13
C GLU A 283 19.22 10.61 4.06
N ILE A 284 19.16 9.90 2.91
CA ILE A 284 18.22 10.21 1.84
C ILE A 284 16.88 9.51 2.10
N ILE A 285 15.83 10.31 2.09
CA ILE A 285 14.46 9.82 2.23
C ILE A 285 13.96 9.35 0.88
N VAL A 286 13.50 8.10 0.82
CA VAL A 286 12.87 7.50 -0.35
C VAL A 286 11.53 6.84 -0.03
N SER A 287 11.14 6.79 1.26
CA SER A 287 9.88 6.19 1.72
C SER A 287 9.19 7.05 2.79
N LEU A 288 7.86 6.94 2.87
CA LEU A 288 7.07 7.61 3.91
C LEU A 288 7.42 7.10 5.31
N GLN A 289 7.69 5.80 5.43
CA GLN A 289 8.07 5.19 6.71
C GLN A 289 9.31 5.83 7.33
N GLN A 290 10.26 6.33 6.51
CA GLN A 290 11.44 7.02 7.05
C GLN A 290 11.05 8.35 7.72
N ILE A 291 9.95 8.99 7.25
CA ILE A 291 9.51 10.29 7.76
C ILE A 291 9.08 10.21 9.23
N ASP A 292 8.54 9.07 9.66
CA ASP A 292 8.07 8.88 11.04
C ASP A 292 9.21 8.82 12.06
N PHE A 293 10.45 8.61 11.62
CA PHE A 293 11.62 8.41 12.48
C PHE A 293 12.65 9.54 12.41
N ILE A 294 12.37 10.63 11.67
CA ILE A 294 13.33 11.73 11.47
C ILE A 294 12.92 13.01 12.20
N ASP A 295 13.89 13.87 12.45
CA ASP A 295 13.67 15.20 13.02
C ASP A 295 13.02 16.13 11.98
N ILE A 296 11.71 16.37 12.11
CA ILE A 296 10.92 17.21 11.21
C ILE A 296 11.35 18.69 11.23
N ASN A 297 12.12 19.13 12.23
CA ASN A 297 12.57 20.52 12.35
C ASN A 297 13.78 20.82 11.46
N LYS A 298 14.49 19.79 11.01
CA LYS A 298 15.65 19.92 10.12
C LYS A 298 15.25 19.79 8.65
N PRO A 299 15.92 20.51 7.73
CA PRO A 299 15.76 20.28 6.31
C PRO A 299 16.18 18.84 5.96
N GLN A 300 15.33 18.15 5.23
CA GLN A 300 15.56 16.78 4.80
C GLN A 300 15.80 16.73 3.29
N THR A 301 16.56 15.73 2.84
CA THR A 301 16.78 15.46 1.42
C THR A 301 16.01 14.20 1.02
N LEU A 302 15.22 14.30 -0.02
CA LEU A 302 14.45 13.17 -0.55
C LEU A 302 14.68 13.00 -2.04
N ILE A 303 14.52 11.77 -2.51
CA ILE A 303 14.46 11.43 -3.92
C ILE A 303 13.08 10.85 -4.18
N ALA A 304 12.36 11.43 -5.14
CA ALA A 304 10.99 11.07 -5.44
C ALA A 304 10.67 11.18 -6.94
N GLU A 305 9.70 10.42 -7.40
CA GLU A 305 9.11 10.62 -8.72
C GLU A 305 8.16 11.82 -8.72
N VAL A 306 8.21 12.61 -9.77
CA VAL A 306 7.28 13.72 -10.00
C VAL A 306 6.08 13.20 -10.78
N LYS A 307 4.88 13.21 -10.17
CA LYS A 307 3.65 12.69 -10.81
C LYS A 307 2.82 13.77 -11.47
N SER A 308 2.55 14.85 -10.75
CA SER A 308 1.75 15.97 -11.25
C SER A 308 1.99 17.21 -10.42
N TYR A 309 1.54 18.35 -10.93
CA TYR A 309 1.57 19.59 -10.18
C TYR A 309 0.33 20.43 -10.43
N GLU A 310 0.01 21.29 -9.50
CA GLU A 310 -1.16 22.17 -9.52
C GLU A 310 -0.79 23.54 -8.93
N LYS A 311 -1.06 24.61 -9.68
CA LYS A 311 -0.93 25.99 -9.17
C LYS A 311 -2.23 26.39 -8.47
N ARG A 312 -2.13 26.98 -7.30
CA ARG A 312 -3.25 27.45 -6.49
C ARG A 312 -2.98 28.88 -5.98
N VAL A 313 -4.06 29.55 -5.58
CA VAL A 313 -3.99 30.88 -4.94
C VAL A 313 -4.50 30.75 -3.50
N SER A 314 -3.73 31.25 -2.57
CA SER A 314 -4.09 31.28 -1.15
C SER A 314 -5.22 32.29 -0.89
N ARG A 315 -5.90 32.18 0.27
CA ARG A 315 -6.93 33.17 0.70
C ARG A 315 -6.40 34.60 0.80
N LYS A 316 -5.08 34.79 0.90
CA LYS A 316 -4.39 36.08 0.94
C LYS A 316 -3.93 36.58 -0.43
N GLY A 317 -4.29 35.89 -1.53
CA GLY A 317 -3.93 36.25 -2.90
C GLY A 317 -2.52 35.83 -3.34
N ALA A 318 -1.75 35.14 -2.50
CA ALA A 318 -0.42 34.65 -2.87
C ALA A 318 -0.54 33.33 -3.64
N GLU A 319 0.17 33.23 -4.76
CA GLU A 319 0.27 31.99 -5.54
C GLU A 319 1.16 30.98 -4.82
N PHE A 320 0.84 29.73 -4.95
CA PHE A 320 1.67 28.60 -4.53
C PHE A 320 1.41 27.39 -5.44
N MET A 321 2.35 26.46 -5.45
CA MET A 321 2.23 25.22 -6.23
C MET A 321 2.25 24.02 -5.29
N ILE A 322 1.40 23.04 -5.59
CA ILE A 322 1.44 21.71 -4.98
C ILE A 322 2.01 20.77 -6.02
N VAL A 323 3.12 20.13 -5.72
CA VAL A 323 3.69 19.07 -6.56
C VAL A 323 3.44 17.74 -5.87
N LYS A 324 2.78 16.82 -6.58
CA LYS A 324 2.58 15.45 -6.11
C LYS A 324 3.80 14.61 -6.41
N LEU A 325 4.47 14.19 -5.36
CA LEU A 325 5.63 13.33 -5.42
C LEU A 325 5.23 11.91 -5.03
N GLU A 326 5.90 10.92 -5.60
CA GLU A 326 5.73 9.49 -5.26
C GLU A 326 7.03 8.98 -4.67
N LEU A 327 6.96 8.50 -3.42
CA LEU A 327 8.01 7.76 -2.75
C LEU A 327 7.79 6.25 -2.97
N THR A 328 8.70 5.41 -2.49
CA THR A 328 8.63 3.95 -2.72
C THR A 328 7.41 3.27 -2.10
N ASP A 329 6.78 3.90 -1.12
CA ASP A 329 5.65 3.37 -0.35
C ASP A 329 4.40 4.27 -0.34
N GLY A 330 4.39 5.36 -1.13
CA GLY A 330 3.22 6.19 -1.33
C GLY A 330 3.49 7.65 -1.69
N PRO A 331 2.43 8.40 -1.99
CA PRO A 331 2.52 9.79 -2.40
C PRO A 331 2.75 10.74 -1.23
N ILE A 332 3.40 11.87 -1.52
CA ILE A 332 3.56 12.99 -0.60
C ILE A 332 3.45 14.33 -1.35
N ASP A 333 2.80 15.30 -0.73
CA ASP A 333 2.64 16.63 -1.31
C ASP A 333 3.83 17.53 -0.98
N LEU A 334 4.40 18.16 -2.01
CA LEU A 334 5.41 19.19 -1.89
C LEU A 334 4.78 20.57 -2.10
N MET A 335 4.90 21.43 -1.10
CA MET A 335 4.39 22.81 -1.13
C MET A 335 5.50 23.76 -1.59
N VAL A 336 5.29 24.41 -2.72
CA VAL A 336 6.22 25.40 -3.29
C VAL A 336 5.58 26.79 -3.22
N TRP A 337 6.21 27.70 -2.48
CA TRP A 337 5.70 29.06 -2.32
C TRP A 337 6.08 29.95 -3.50
N GLN A 338 5.35 31.04 -3.69
CA GLN A 338 5.45 31.95 -4.84
C GLN A 338 6.88 32.37 -5.21
N ASN A 339 7.72 32.63 -4.22
CA ASN A 339 9.11 33.07 -4.42
C ASN A 339 10.04 31.95 -4.93
N LYS A 340 9.60 30.71 -4.93
CA LYS A 340 10.36 29.52 -5.33
C LYS A 340 9.79 28.82 -6.57
N ILE A 341 8.65 29.26 -7.11
CA ILE A 341 7.98 28.59 -8.23
C ILE A 341 8.86 28.55 -9.48
N SER A 342 9.63 29.59 -9.77
CA SER A 342 10.54 29.60 -10.92
C SER A 342 11.72 28.64 -10.79
N GLU A 343 12.10 28.23 -9.57
CA GLU A 343 13.20 27.30 -9.35
C GLU A 343 12.80 25.85 -9.68
N VAL A 344 11.51 25.51 -9.57
CA VAL A 344 11.04 24.13 -9.77
C VAL A 344 10.94 23.73 -11.25
N ASP A 345 10.82 24.69 -12.18
CA ASP A 345 10.70 24.41 -13.62
C ASP A 345 11.86 23.56 -14.15
N ILE A 346 13.04 23.62 -13.51
CA ILE A 346 14.24 22.87 -13.88
C ILE A 346 14.01 21.35 -13.78
N TRP A 347 13.35 20.90 -12.73
CA TRP A 347 13.17 19.47 -12.43
C TRP A 347 11.71 19.01 -12.49
N LEU A 348 10.75 19.92 -12.59
CA LEU A 348 9.32 19.63 -12.55
C LEU A 348 8.85 18.63 -13.63
N HIS A 349 9.52 18.64 -14.76
CA HIS A 349 9.26 17.75 -15.91
C HIS A 349 10.18 16.52 -15.94
N SER A 350 11.05 16.39 -14.96
CA SER A 350 11.91 15.21 -14.82
C SER A 350 11.11 14.05 -14.18
N PRO A 351 11.33 12.81 -14.60
CA PRO A 351 10.67 11.67 -13.97
C PRO A 351 11.04 11.51 -12.48
N ILE A 352 12.27 11.92 -12.11
CA ILE A 352 12.77 11.83 -10.73
C ILE A 352 13.50 13.11 -10.38
N ALA A 353 13.27 13.60 -9.17
CA ALA A 353 13.91 14.77 -8.62
C ALA A 353 14.53 14.48 -7.24
N LYS A 354 15.66 15.11 -6.97
CA LYS A 354 16.24 15.20 -5.64
C LYS A 354 15.84 16.54 -5.04
N ILE A 355 15.14 16.50 -3.94
CA ILE A 355 14.46 17.65 -3.35
C ILE A 355 14.93 17.80 -1.90
N LYS A 356 15.20 19.04 -1.52
CA LYS A 356 15.49 19.43 -0.14
C LYS A 356 14.33 20.28 0.38
N GLY A 357 13.88 19.97 1.58
CA GLY A 357 12.77 20.71 2.19
C GLY A 357 12.54 20.33 3.64
N LYS A 358 11.62 21.05 4.29
CA LYS A 358 11.20 20.75 5.66
C LYS A 358 9.90 19.97 5.65
N ILE A 359 9.83 18.95 6.47
CA ILE A 359 8.60 18.19 6.66
C ILE A 359 7.68 18.98 7.58
N ASN A 360 6.42 19.08 7.19
CA ASN A 360 5.37 19.70 7.95
C ASN A 360 4.23 18.70 8.14
N ASN A 361 3.89 18.43 9.40
CA ASN A 361 2.75 17.60 9.74
C ASN A 361 1.57 18.47 10.13
N ARG A 362 0.46 18.33 9.44
CA ARG A 362 -0.79 19.02 9.74
C ARG A 362 -1.94 18.05 9.78
N ASN A 363 -2.61 17.95 10.93
CA ASN A 363 -3.73 17.02 11.16
C ASN A 363 -3.41 15.52 10.87
N GLY A 364 -2.15 15.12 11.08
CA GLY A 364 -1.70 13.75 10.80
C GLY A 364 -1.29 13.49 9.36
N GLU A 365 -1.34 14.49 8.48
CA GLU A 365 -0.85 14.39 7.10
C GLU A 365 0.51 15.07 6.98
N ASN A 366 1.48 14.34 6.43
CA ASN A 366 2.82 14.86 6.15
C ASN A 366 2.84 15.55 4.78
N SER A 367 3.46 16.71 4.74
CA SER A 367 3.77 17.45 3.51
C SER A 367 5.19 18.01 3.59
N ILE A 368 5.76 18.38 2.46
CA ILE A 368 7.12 18.93 2.39
C ILE A 368 7.03 20.38 1.97
N TRP A 369 7.73 21.26 2.68
CA TRP A 369 7.92 22.65 2.28
C TRP A 369 9.23 22.76 1.50
N TYR A 370 9.14 23.12 0.24
CA TYR A 370 10.24 23.20 -0.70
C TYR A 370 11.30 24.23 -0.28
N ASP A 371 12.55 23.82 -0.31
CA ASP A 371 13.71 24.68 -0.15
C ASP A 371 14.54 24.76 -1.43
N SER A 372 14.95 23.63 -1.98
CA SER A 372 15.69 23.52 -3.24
C SER A 372 15.46 22.16 -3.90
N GLY A 373 15.77 22.04 -5.21
CA GLY A 373 15.65 20.78 -5.93
C GLY A 373 16.47 20.76 -7.19
N GLU A 374 16.84 19.55 -7.63
CA GLU A 374 17.62 19.30 -8.83
C GLU A 374 17.10 18.05 -9.56
N ILE A 375 17.37 17.94 -10.85
CA ILE A 375 17.12 16.72 -11.62
C ILE A 375 17.99 15.61 -11.03
N PHE A 376 17.41 14.44 -10.83
CA PHE A 376 18.17 13.27 -10.37
C PHE A 376 18.29 12.25 -11.50
N SER A 377 19.55 11.89 -11.85
CA SER A 377 19.87 10.81 -12.77
C SER A 377 20.60 9.69 -12.04
N PHE A 378 20.17 8.44 -12.26
CA PHE A 378 20.85 7.27 -11.71
C PHE A 378 22.22 7.01 -12.38
N GLU A 379 22.49 7.60 -13.56
CA GLU A 379 23.74 7.44 -14.29
C GLU A 379 24.89 8.25 -13.67
N ASP A 380 24.57 9.37 -13.01
CA ASP A 380 25.59 10.21 -12.34
C ASP A 380 26.25 9.53 -11.14
N GLN A 381 25.65 8.46 -10.60
CA GLN A 381 26.22 7.72 -9.48
C GLN A 381 27.20 6.61 -9.89
N SER A 382 27.21 6.19 -11.15
CA SER A 382 28.24 5.25 -11.64
C SER A 382 29.65 5.85 -11.61
N ASN A 383 29.76 7.19 -11.69
CA ASN A 383 31.04 7.93 -11.60
C ASN A 383 31.49 8.18 -10.15
N ILE A 384 30.59 8.12 -9.16
CA ILE A 384 30.95 8.22 -7.74
C ILE A 384 31.54 6.91 -7.25
N ASN A 385 31.13 5.76 -7.78
CA ASN A 385 31.72 4.47 -7.46
C ASN A 385 33.18 4.32 -7.93
N ASN A 386 33.61 5.02 -8.96
CA ASN A 386 34.99 4.97 -9.43
C ASN A 386 35.97 5.78 -8.53
N ASN A 387 35.47 6.68 -7.70
CA ASN A 387 36.26 7.40 -6.70
C ASN A 387 36.19 6.82 -5.27
N LEU A 388 35.29 5.85 -5.04
CA LEU A 388 35.13 5.15 -3.76
C LEU A 388 35.74 3.74 -3.74
N THR A 389 36.31 3.26 -4.86
CA THR A 389 36.96 1.96 -4.95
C THR A 389 38.24 1.83 -4.14
N ASN A 390 38.62 2.86 -3.35
CA ASN A 390 39.72 2.76 -2.40
C ASN A 390 39.28 2.60 -0.92
N LYS A 391 37.97 2.48 -0.63
CA LYS A 391 37.48 2.18 0.74
C LYS A 391 36.12 1.51 0.71
N THR A 392 36.00 0.31 0.16
CA THR A 392 34.83 -0.53 0.38
C THR A 392 35.30 -1.95 0.67
N PRO A 393 34.88 -2.57 1.75
CA PRO A 393 34.97 -4.01 1.87
C PRO A 393 33.97 -4.61 0.91
N ILE A 394 34.47 -5.18 -0.16
CA ILE A 394 33.75 -6.07 -1.05
C ILE A 394 33.25 -7.23 -0.20
N ILE A 395 31.93 -7.44 -0.14
CA ILE A 395 31.37 -8.71 0.30
C ILE A 395 31.66 -9.72 -0.81
N THR A 396 32.88 -10.21 -0.84
CA THR A 396 33.22 -11.43 -1.53
C THR A 396 32.68 -12.59 -0.68
N LYS A 397 31.98 -13.50 -1.33
CA LYS A 397 31.80 -14.86 -0.81
C LYS A 397 33.19 -15.44 -0.59
N GLU A 398 33.79 -15.19 0.54
CA GLU A 398 34.94 -15.96 0.99
C GLU A 398 34.43 -17.27 1.56
N GLU A 399 34.72 -18.34 0.86
CA GLU A 399 34.77 -19.68 1.45
C GLU A 399 35.60 -19.63 2.71
N TYR A 400 34.99 -19.65 3.85
CA TYR A 400 35.64 -19.76 5.15
C TYR A 400 36.24 -21.17 5.27
N LYS A 401 37.53 -21.29 4.98
CA LYS A 401 38.33 -22.45 5.37
C LYS A 401 38.59 -22.38 6.88
N PRO A 402 38.16 -23.38 7.64
CA PRO A 402 38.39 -23.37 9.09
C PRO A 402 39.88 -23.60 9.37
N ASN A 403 40.54 -22.57 9.87
CA ASN A 403 41.86 -22.74 10.49
C ASN A 403 41.60 -23.18 11.93
N MET A 404 41.74 -24.51 12.16
CA MET A 404 41.76 -25.08 13.51
C MET A 404 43.00 -24.63 14.26
N LYS A 405 42.85 -23.67 15.13
CA LYS A 405 43.63 -23.59 16.36
C LYS A 405 42.67 -23.23 17.48
N ASN A 406 42.50 -24.21 18.35
CA ASN A 406 41.79 -24.13 19.60
C ASN A 406 42.39 -23.03 20.49
N GLU A 407 41.61 -22.02 20.79
CA GLU A 407 41.74 -21.32 22.06
C GLU A 407 40.33 -21.27 22.68
N LYS A 408 40.11 -22.22 23.58
CA LYS A 408 39.04 -22.17 24.55
C LYS A 408 39.48 -21.17 25.61
N THR A 409 38.96 -19.96 25.56
CA THR A 409 38.94 -19.08 26.72
C THR A 409 37.67 -19.41 27.51
N PRO A 410 37.80 -19.64 28.83
CA PRO A 410 36.66 -19.94 29.70
C PRO A 410 35.73 -18.74 29.82
N ILE A 411 34.47 -19.05 29.98
CA ILE A 411 33.41 -18.09 30.31
C ILE A 411 33.74 -17.51 31.69
N GLU A 412 34.28 -16.29 31.72
CA GLU A 412 34.32 -15.51 32.94
C GLU A 412 32.94 -14.91 33.16
N GLU A 413 32.31 -15.22 34.31
CA GLU A 413 31.09 -14.55 34.76
C GLU A 413 31.29 -13.03 34.74
N ILE A 414 30.32 -12.30 34.20
CA ILE A 414 30.38 -10.82 34.21
C ILE A 414 30.30 -10.36 35.66
N THR A 415 31.40 -9.84 36.16
CA THR A 415 31.43 -9.08 37.41
C THR A 415 31.17 -7.62 37.10
N ASP A 416 30.61 -6.86 38.06
CA ASP A 416 30.29 -5.43 37.91
C ASP A 416 31.45 -4.54 37.44
N GLU A 417 32.68 -5.01 37.49
CA GLU A 417 33.89 -4.31 37.04
C GLU A 417 34.14 -4.45 35.52
N ASN A 418 33.59 -5.48 34.84
CA ASN A 418 33.85 -5.75 33.42
C ASN A 418 32.76 -5.23 32.45
N ILE A 419 31.67 -4.69 32.96
CA ILE A 419 30.52 -4.20 32.16
C ILE A 419 30.92 -3.10 31.18
N ASN A 420 31.85 -2.24 31.52
CA ASN A 420 32.28 -1.10 30.70
C ASN A 420 33.22 -1.47 29.52
N ALA A 421 33.62 -2.71 29.40
CA ALA A 421 34.56 -3.18 28.37
C ALA A 421 33.87 -3.87 27.17
N VAL A 422 32.56 -4.14 27.25
CA VAL A 422 31.81 -4.84 26.20
C VAL A 422 31.49 -3.90 25.04
N LYS A 423 31.88 -4.28 23.82
CA LYS A 423 31.67 -3.51 22.58
C LYS A 423 30.54 -4.05 21.73
N GLU A 424 30.22 -5.33 21.82
CA GLU A 424 29.18 -5.97 21.02
C GLU A 424 28.63 -7.20 21.77
N VAL A 425 27.33 -7.41 21.77
CA VAL A 425 26.66 -8.64 22.21
C VAL A 425 26.30 -9.48 20.99
N ILE A 426 26.76 -10.73 20.96
CA ILE A 426 26.50 -11.66 19.85
C ILE A 426 25.65 -12.80 20.36
N ILE A 427 24.47 -12.98 19.80
CA ILE A 427 23.53 -14.04 20.12
C ILE A 427 23.53 -15.07 19.00
N THR A 428 23.68 -16.35 19.33
CA THR A 428 23.62 -17.43 18.33
C THR A 428 22.31 -18.20 18.45
N VAL A 429 21.54 -18.28 17.36
CA VAL A 429 20.30 -19.04 17.27
C VAL A 429 20.50 -20.20 16.32
N ASP A 430 20.30 -21.42 16.80
CA ASP A 430 20.37 -22.64 16.00
C ASP A 430 18.95 -22.98 15.48
N SER A 431 18.74 -22.83 14.16
CA SER A 431 17.42 -23.01 13.54
C SER A 431 16.87 -24.42 13.66
N GLU A 432 17.73 -25.43 13.82
CA GLU A 432 17.30 -26.83 13.98
C GLU A 432 16.91 -27.15 15.43
N LYS A 433 17.70 -26.68 16.39
CA LYS A 433 17.41 -26.86 17.81
C LYS A 433 16.17 -26.09 18.27
N HIS A 434 15.91 -24.95 17.63
CA HIS A 434 14.80 -24.06 17.98
C HIS A 434 13.64 -24.12 16.97
N SER A 435 13.62 -25.14 16.08
CA SER A 435 12.56 -25.32 15.07
C SER A 435 11.15 -25.47 15.66
N SER A 436 11.03 -25.91 16.91
CA SER A 436 9.75 -26.00 17.63
C SER A 436 9.23 -24.66 18.16
N ASN A 437 10.08 -23.63 18.30
CA ASN A 437 9.68 -22.30 18.76
C ASN A 437 9.66 -21.29 17.61
N LYS A 438 8.51 -21.19 16.93
CA LYS A 438 8.30 -20.28 15.80
C LYS A 438 8.42 -18.80 16.19
N HIS A 439 8.35 -18.46 17.47
CA HIS A 439 8.34 -17.09 17.98
C HIS A 439 9.66 -16.68 18.65
N ILE A 440 10.71 -17.51 18.56
CA ILE A 440 11.97 -17.23 19.25
C ILE A 440 12.60 -15.89 18.88
N MET A 441 12.47 -15.46 17.62
CA MET A 441 12.99 -14.16 17.16
C MET A 441 12.15 -13.01 17.71
N ASP A 442 10.84 -13.17 17.83
CA ASP A 442 9.95 -12.16 18.42
C ASP A 442 10.22 -12.00 19.92
N ASP A 443 10.41 -13.12 20.63
CA ASP A 443 10.74 -13.13 22.05
C ASP A 443 12.10 -12.51 22.31
N LEU A 444 13.12 -12.82 21.51
CA LEU A 444 14.43 -12.20 21.58
C LEU A 444 14.36 -10.70 21.32
N THR A 445 13.65 -10.29 20.26
CA THR A 445 13.49 -8.88 19.91
C THR A 445 12.84 -8.11 21.06
N ARG A 446 11.79 -8.66 21.68
CA ARG A 446 11.13 -8.03 22.82
C ARG A 446 12.06 -7.89 24.03
N ILE A 447 12.83 -8.93 24.39
CA ILE A 447 13.78 -8.86 25.48
C ILE A 447 14.87 -7.80 25.24
N LEU A 448 15.36 -7.72 24.01
CA LEU A 448 16.40 -6.75 23.64
C LEU A 448 15.86 -5.31 23.74
N LEU A 449 14.64 -5.06 23.25
CA LEU A 449 13.98 -3.76 23.36
C LEU A 449 13.62 -3.37 24.80
N ASP A 450 13.23 -4.34 25.64
CA ASP A 450 12.92 -4.11 27.06
C ASP A 450 14.18 -3.79 27.89
N ASN A 451 15.38 -4.02 27.35
CA ASN A 451 16.66 -3.76 28.02
C ASN A 451 17.54 -2.77 27.23
N GLU A 452 16.93 -1.72 26.71
CA GLU A 452 17.57 -0.69 25.86
C GLU A 452 18.81 -0.08 26.50
N GLY A 453 19.88 0.10 25.69
CA GLY A 453 21.17 0.61 26.13
C GLY A 453 22.05 1.07 24.96
N ASN A 454 23.38 1.06 25.16
CA ASN A 454 24.33 1.59 24.19
C ASN A 454 25.17 0.52 23.48
N ILE A 455 25.06 -0.75 23.84
CA ILE A 455 25.88 -1.83 23.29
C ILE A 455 25.16 -2.49 22.12
N PRO A 456 25.73 -2.48 20.90
CA PRO A 456 25.11 -3.07 19.72
C PRO A 456 24.98 -4.59 19.85
N VAL A 457 23.89 -5.11 19.25
CA VAL A 457 23.58 -6.55 19.25
C VAL A 457 23.63 -7.09 17.83
N SER A 458 24.25 -8.27 17.69
CA SER A 458 24.21 -9.06 16.46
C SER A 458 23.67 -10.45 16.74
N ILE A 459 22.81 -10.97 15.85
CA ILE A 459 22.31 -12.35 15.93
C ILE A 459 22.97 -13.19 14.84
N ILE A 460 23.52 -14.34 15.20
CA ILE A 460 24.00 -15.34 14.24
C ILE A 460 23.01 -16.48 14.18
N VAL A 461 22.30 -16.61 13.07
CA VAL A 461 21.44 -17.75 12.81
C VAL A 461 22.26 -18.87 12.14
N LYS A 462 22.27 -20.04 12.76
CA LYS A 462 22.93 -21.24 12.25
C LYS A 462 21.87 -22.21 11.68
N SER A 463 22.12 -22.71 10.49
CA SER A 463 21.45 -23.86 9.87
C SER A 463 22.47 -24.93 9.56
N SER A 464 22.03 -26.15 9.21
CA SER A 464 22.90 -27.27 8.80
C SER A 464 23.90 -26.91 7.68
N SER A 465 23.54 -25.94 6.82
CA SER A 465 24.34 -25.59 5.63
C SER A 465 24.94 -24.18 5.67
N GLU A 466 24.42 -23.25 6.49
CA GLU A 466 24.81 -21.85 6.44
C GLU A 466 24.77 -21.17 7.81
N LYS A 467 25.60 -20.10 7.95
CA LYS A 467 25.54 -19.17 9.09
C LYS A 467 25.31 -17.77 8.54
N VAL A 468 24.28 -17.10 9.04
CA VAL A 468 23.96 -15.74 8.66
C VAL A 468 24.07 -14.83 9.87
N LYS A 469 24.85 -13.76 9.77
CA LYS A 469 24.94 -12.73 10.80
C LYS A 469 23.95 -11.62 10.49
N LEU A 470 23.06 -11.32 11.44
CA LEU A 470 22.09 -10.24 11.39
C LEU A 470 22.53 -9.16 12.39
N ASN A 471 22.83 -7.97 11.91
CA ASN A 471 23.05 -6.82 12.79
C ASN A 471 21.70 -6.17 13.09
N LEU A 472 21.45 -5.87 14.36
CA LEU A 472 20.21 -5.24 14.81
C LEU A 472 20.48 -3.77 15.20
N PRO A 473 20.46 -2.83 14.24
CA PRO A 473 20.80 -1.42 14.51
C PRO A 473 19.80 -0.71 15.42
N PHE A 474 18.61 -1.32 15.61
CA PHE A 474 17.54 -0.79 16.46
C PHE A 474 17.52 -1.39 17.89
N ALA A 475 18.38 -2.36 18.19
CA ALA A 475 18.39 -3.07 19.44
C ALA A 475 19.77 -2.99 20.10
N ASN A 476 20.11 -1.81 20.64
CA ASN A 476 21.25 -1.66 21.52
C ASN A 476 20.81 -1.97 22.94
N VAL A 477 21.64 -2.71 23.70
CA VAL A 477 21.26 -3.17 25.04
C VAL A 477 22.22 -2.67 26.12
N ASN A 478 21.72 -2.64 27.36
CA ASN A 478 22.54 -2.58 28.55
C ASN A 478 22.83 -4.01 29.01
N THR A 479 24.10 -4.37 29.13
CA THR A 479 24.50 -5.64 29.73
C THR A 479 24.21 -5.59 31.22
N SER A 480 23.22 -6.41 31.63
CA SER A 480 22.81 -6.54 33.02
C SER A 480 22.54 -8.00 33.35
N LYS A 481 22.66 -8.36 34.61
CA LYS A 481 22.32 -9.72 35.06
C LYS A 481 20.88 -10.10 34.74
N SER A 482 19.98 -9.13 34.73
CA SER A 482 18.57 -9.32 34.31
C SER A 482 18.43 -9.66 32.82
N LEU A 483 19.26 -9.08 31.95
CA LEU A 483 19.27 -9.42 30.52
C LEU A 483 19.78 -10.84 30.31
N GLU A 484 20.86 -11.22 31.02
CA GLU A 484 21.44 -12.57 30.94
C GLU A 484 20.44 -13.64 31.37
N GLU A 485 19.75 -13.45 32.50
CA GLU A 485 18.75 -14.39 33.00
C GLU A 485 17.57 -14.57 32.01
N LYS A 486 17.14 -13.50 31.36
CA LYS A 486 16.10 -13.55 30.33
C LYS A 486 16.58 -14.25 29.06
N LEU A 487 17.80 -13.99 28.60
CA LEU A 487 18.36 -14.64 27.43
C LEU A 487 18.64 -16.13 27.69
N ASP A 488 19.09 -16.49 28.90
CA ASP A 488 19.29 -17.89 29.30
C ASP A 488 18.00 -18.72 29.19
N THR A 489 16.90 -18.14 29.61
CA THR A 489 15.59 -18.79 29.58
C THR A 489 15.13 -19.14 28.15
N ILE A 490 15.52 -18.34 27.13
CA ILE A 490 15.04 -18.51 25.75
C ILE A 490 16.03 -19.31 24.89
N ILE A 491 17.31 -19.02 25.00
CA ILE A 491 18.34 -19.56 24.08
C ILE A 491 19.48 -20.29 24.79
N GLY A 492 19.61 -20.16 26.13
CA GLY A 492 20.73 -20.65 26.93
C GLY A 492 21.97 -19.75 26.82
N LEU A 493 22.62 -19.48 27.96
CA LEU A 493 23.81 -18.61 28.05
C LEU A 493 24.97 -19.01 27.14
N GLN A 494 25.10 -20.30 26.85
CA GLN A 494 26.13 -20.84 25.92
C GLN A 494 26.00 -20.29 24.49
N ASN A 495 24.91 -19.63 24.16
CA ASN A 495 24.64 -19.04 22.86
C ASN A 495 24.73 -17.50 22.86
N VAL A 496 25.14 -16.89 23.99
CA VAL A 496 25.36 -15.46 24.14
C VAL A 496 26.83 -15.20 24.32
N PHE A 497 27.43 -14.32 23.51
CA PHE A 497 28.83 -13.99 23.52
C PHE A 497 29.01 -12.47 23.67
N TYR A 498 29.86 -12.06 24.58
CA TYR A 498 30.21 -10.66 24.79
C TYR A 498 31.60 -10.40 24.18
N LYS A 499 31.67 -9.50 23.22
CA LYS A 499 32.89 -9.12 22.55
C LYS A 499 33.42 -7.86 23.22
N GLN A 500 34.62 -7.94 23.78
CA GLN A 500 35.37 -6.84 24.38
C GLN A 500 36.14 -6.00 23.36
#